data_f4bf3f6b214663bfe0e2bdf25a3e2bfd
#
_entry.id   f4bf3f6b214663bfe0e2bdf25a3e2bfd
#
_cell.length_a   1.000
_cell.length_b   1.000
_cell.length_c   1.000
_cell.angle_alpha   90.00
_cell.angle_beta   90.00
_cell.angle_gamma   90.00
#
_symmetry.space_group_name_H-M   'P 1'
#
loop_
_entity.id
_entity.type
_entity.pdbx_description
1 polymer ?
#
loop_
_entity_poly.entity_id
_entity_poly.type
_entity_poly.pdbx_seq_one_letter_code
_entity_poly.pdbx_strand_id
1 'polypeptide(L)'
;MKLTLSHRNHAPSKSIIEMLENELKSLLPGLQIDEARVHLERSLTDSPPFSASFHLVTPGPDIIVSSKEHTLRAAVLKAFQGIADKMEHRDAKRARRREAAPAIDLTRRRPAGGQRL
;
A
#
# COMPACT_ATOMS: atom_id res chain seq x y z
N MET A 1 10.75 1.56 -12.13
CA MET A 1 9.80 2.40 -11.36
C MET A 1 10.12 3.86 -11.55
N LYS A 2 9.10 4.64 -11.81
CA LYS A 2 9.24 6.09 -11.91
C LYS A 2 8.77 6.72 -10.60
N LEU A 3 9.58 7.58 -9.99
CA LEU A 3 9.22 8.27 -8.77
C LEU A 3 8.90 9.73 -9.07
N THR A 4 7.72 10.17 -8.72
CA THR A 4 7.29 11.56 -8.83
C THR A 4 7.05 12.08 -7.42
N LEU A 5 7.82 13.08 -7.01
CA LEU A 5 7.71 13.65 -5.66
C LEU A 5 7.27 15.10 -5.76
N SER A 6 6.21 15.44 -5.03
CA SER A 6 5.74 16.81 -4.91
C SER A 6 5.60 17.17 -3.44
N HIS A 7 5.68 18.46 -3.13
CA HIS A 7 5.53 18.92 -1.75
C HIS A 7 4.87 20.30 -1.72
N ARG A 8 4.29 20.60 -0.58
CA ARG A 8 3.62 21.88 -0.36
C ARG A 8 3.88 22.38 1.05
N ASN A 9 4.28 23.65 1.17
CA ASN A 9 4.55 24.34 2.42
C ASN A 9 5.73 23.77 3.24
N HIS A 10 6.40 22.77 2.74
CA HIS A 10 7.57 22.17 3.43
C HIS A 10 8.33 21.30 2.46
N ALA A 11 9.55 21.70 2.13
CA ALA A 11 10.41 20.88 1.28
C ALA A 11 11.02 19.74 2.09
N PRO A 12 10.96 18.49 1.61
CA PRO A 12 11.56 17.39 2.33
C PRO A 12 13.08 17.48 2.33
N SER A 13 13.71 17.04 3.43
CA SER A 13 15.14 16.98 3.51
C SER A 13 15.71 15.85 2.66
N LYS A 14 16.99 15.90 2.37
CA LYS A 14 17.65 14.84 1.61
C LYS A 14 17.49 13.49 2.30
N SER A 15 17.57 13.44 3.62
CA SER A 15 17.41 12.19 4.37
C SER A 15 16.01 11.60 4.22
N ILE A 16 14.99 12.45 4.15
CA ILE A 16 13.62 11.98 3.90
C ILE A 16 13.50 11.42 2.49
N ILE A 17 14.07 12.09 1.50
CA ILE A 17 14.04 11.61 0.11
C ILE A 17 14.75 10.26 0.00
N GLU A 18 15.91 10.11 0.63
CA GLU A 18 16.64 8.84 0.62
C GLU A 18 15.83 7.74 1.31
N MET A 19 15.17 8.06 2.42
CA MET A 19 14.31 7.10 3.11
C MET A 19 13.17 6.65 2.21
N LEU A 20 12.52 7.59 1.51
CA LEU A 20 11.46 7.27 0.56
C LEU A 20 11.94 6.32 -0.53
N GLU A 21 13.08 6.63 -1.13
CA GLU A 21 13.64 5.80 -2.20
C GLU A 21 13.99 4.40 -1.70
N ASN A 22 14.61 4.31 -0.53
CA ASN A 22 15.00 3.01 0.03
C ASN A 22 13.78 2.15 0.37
N GLU A 23 12.77 2.75 0.99
CA GLU A 23 11.55 2.03 1.35
C GLU A 23 10.80 1.57 0.12
N LEU A 24 10.70 2.41 -0.91
CA LEU A 24 10.03 2.03 -2.15
C LEU A 24 10.77 0.88 -2.85
N LYS A 25 12.10 0.92 -2.86
CA LYS A 25 12.89 -0.17 -3.43
C LYS A 25 12.69 -1.47 -2.69
N SER A 26 12.50 -1.41 -1.38
CA SER A 26 12.28 -2.62 -0.57
C SER A 26 10.96 -3.31 -0.90
N LEU A 27 10.01 -2.61 -1.50
CA LEU A 27 8.72 -3.19 -1.89
C LEU A 27 8.79 -3.94 -3.22
N LEU A 28 9.78 -3.63 -4.06
CA LEU A 28 9.83 -4.14 -5.43
C LEU A 28 9.86 -5.66 -5.56
N PRO A 29 10.53 -6.42 -4.70
CA PRO A 29 10.50 -7.89 -4.82
C PRO A 29 9.10 -8.49 -4.66
N GLY A 30 8.23 -7.85 -3.88
CA GLY A 30 6.89 -8.34 -3.63
C GLY A 30 5.79 -7.60 -4.38
N LEU A 31 6.12 -6.52 -5.07
CA LEU A 31 5.14 -5.66 -5.71
C LEU A 31 5.75 -4.98 -6.92
N GLN A 32 5.13 -5.15 -8.08
CA GLN A 32 5.56 -4.41 -9.27
C GLN A 32 4.95 -3.01 -9.22
N ILE A 33 5.81 -2.01 -9.21
CA ILE A 33 5.40 -0.60 -9.19
C ILE A 33 5.85 0.06 -10.48
N ASP A 34 4.90 0.50 -11.30
CA ASP A 34 5.21 1.19 -12.56
C ASP A 34 5.54 2.65 -12.29
N GLU A 35 4.82 3.28 -11.37
CA GLU A 35 5.08 4.65 -10.97
C GLU A 35 4.68 4.84 -9.50
N ALA A 36 5.50 5.58 -8.76
CA ALA A 36 5.19 5.98 -7.40
C ALA A 36 5.01 7.50 -7.36
N ARG A 37 3.81 7.96 -7.04
CA ARG A 37 3.52 9.37 -6.88
C ARG A 37 3.41 9.67 -5.39
N VAL A 38 4.27 10.55 -4.90
CA VAL A 38 4.34 10.90 -3.49
C VAL A 38 4.08 12.39 -3.33
N HIS A 39 3.17 12.74 -2.45
CA HIS A 39 2.90 14.13 -2.11
C HIS A 39 3.08 14.33 -0.62
N LEU A 40 3.94 15.29 -0.26
CA LEU A 40 4.22 15.63 1.12
C LEU A 40 3.72 17.05 1.38
N GLU A 41 3.00 17.24 2.47
CA GLU A 41 2.40 18.53 2.76
C GLU A 41 2.47 18.85 4.23
N ARG A 42 2.67 20.15 4.53
CA ARG A 42 2.52 20.69 5.87
C ARG A 42 1.30 21.58 5.89
N SER A 43 0.32 21.23 6.71
CA SER A 43 -0.84 22.09 6.89
C SER A 43 -0.50 23.25 7.81
N LEU A 44 -0.99 24.45 7.48
CA LEU A 44 -0.79 25.63 8.30
C LEU A 44 -1.89 25.79 9.35
N THR A 45 -2.94 24.98 9.27
CA THR A 45 -4.12 25.11 10.14
C THR A 45 -4.48 23.81 10.87
N ASP A 46 -4.12 22.66 10.34
CA ASP A 46 -4.51 21.37 10.91
C ASP A 46 -3.49 20.83 11.89
N SER A 47 -3.96 19.98 12.80
CA SER A 47 -3.10 19.22 13.71
C SER A 47 -3.56 17.76 13.66
N PRO A 48 -2.66 16.80 13.38
CA PRO A 48 -1.22 16.95 13.07
C PRO A 48 -0.98 17.66 11.74
N PRO A 49 0.13 18.43 11.62
CA PRO A 49 0.33 19.29 10.45
C PRO A 49 0.94 18.61 9.23
N PHE A 50 1.68 17.52 9.42
CA PHE A 50 2.37 16.87 8.30
C PHE A 50 1.53 15.73 7.73
N SER A 51 1.45 15.68 6.40
CA SER A 51 0.76 14.60 5.70
C SER A 51 1.65 14.01 4.62
N ALA A 52 1.49 12.71 4.37
CA ALA A 52 2.16 12.00 3.30
C ALA A 52 1.10 11.21 2.54
N SER A 53 1.04 11.39 1.23
CA SER A 53 0.11 10.68 0.36
C SER A 53 0.90 9.91 -0.67
N PHE A 54 0.56 8.63 -0.85
CA PHE A 54 1.22 7.75 -1.81
C PHE A 54 0.19 7.19 -2.77
N HIS A 55 0.50 7.28 -4.05
CA HIS A 55 -0.29 6.63 -5.10
C HIS A 55 0.66 5.76 -5.91
N LEU A 56 0.59 4.45 -5.70
CA LEU A 56 1.42 3.49 -6.40
C LEU A 56 0.64 2.90 -7.56
N VAL A 57 1.12 3.16 -8.78
CA VAL A 57 0.53 2.61 -10.00
C VAL A 57 1.10 1.22 -10.21
N THR A 58 0.25 0.22 -10.24
CA THR A 58 0.64 -1.18 -10.41
C THR A 58 -0.16 -1.80 -11.54
N PRO A 59 0.24 -2.98 -12.07
CA PRO A 59 -0.54 -3.67 -13.11
C PRO A 59 -1.94 -4.06 -12.65
N GLY A 60 -2.14 -4.27 -11.36
CA GLY A 60 -3.47 -4.51 -10.79
C GLY A 60 -4.08 -3.20 -10.27
N PRO A 61 -5.00 -3.28 -9.28
CA PRO A 61 -5.55 -2.07 -8.67
C PRO A 61 -4.45 -1.23 -8.03
N ASP A 62 -4.51 0.08 -8.21
CA ASP A 62 -3.54 0.99 -7.62
C ASP A 62 -3.63 0.96 -6.10
N ILE A 63 -2.51 1.24 -5.43
CA ILE A 63 -2.45 1.34 -3.99
C ILE A 63 -2.40 2.83 -3.63
N ILE A 64 -3.39 3.30 -2.90
CA ILE A 64 -3.48 4.70 -2.47
C ILE A 64 -3.52 4.73 -0.95
N VAL A 65 -2.56 5.43 -0.34
CA VAL A 65 -2.44 5.55 1.11
C VAL A 65 -2.15 6.99 1.46
N SER A 66 -2.72 7.48 2.54
CA SER A 66 -2.37 8.78 3.09
C SER A 66 -2.32 8.69 4.62
N SER A 67 -1.49 9.53 5.22
CA SER A 67 -1.35 9.58 6.66
C SER A 67 -1.04 10.99 7.12
N LYS A 68 -1.31 11.28 8.39
CA LYS A 68 -0.98 12.55 9.02
C LYS A 68 -0.27 12.27 10.34
N GLU A 69 0.78 13.02 10.61
CA GLU A 69 1.56 12.88 11.84
C GLU A 69 2.18 14.23 12.23
N HIS A 70 2.76 14.29 13.43
CA HIS A 70 3.36 15.50 13.93
C HIS A 70 4.73 15.80 13.32
N THR A 71 5.36 14.83 12.68
CA THR A 71 6.61 15.02 11.94
C THR A 71 6.46 14.41 10.55
N LEU A 72 7.23 14.93 9.59
CA LEU A 72 7.20 14.42 8.24
C LEU A 72 7.69 12.98 8.17
N ARG A 73 8.75 12.67 8.92
CA ARG A 73 9.28 11.29 8.97
C ARG A 73 8.23 10.31 9.48
N ALA A 74 7.52 10.66 10.54
CA ALA A 74 6.47 9.81 11.09
C ALA A 74 5.32 9.62 10.10
N ALA A 75 4.94 10.67 9.38
CA ALA A 75 3.90 10.59 8.36
C ALA A 75 4.30 9.63 7.23
N VAL A 76 5.54 9.72 6.76
CA VAL A 76 6.07 8.85 5.72
C VAL A 76 6.09 7.39 6.19
N LEU A 77 6.60 7.14 7.39
CA LEU A 77 6.68 5.78 7.93
C LEU A 77 5.29 5.17 8.11
N LYS A 78 4.35 5.95 8.60
CA LYS A 78 2.98 5.50 8.78
C LYS A 78 2.33 5.16 7.44
N ALA A 79 2.59 5.96 6.40
CA ALA A 79 2.08 5.69 5.06
C ALA A 79 2.65 4.38 4.50
N PHE A 80 3.95 4.13 4.70
CA PHE A 80 4.54 2.85 4.27
C PHE A 80 3.94 1.67 5.01
N GLN A 81 3.64 1.82 6.28
CA GLN A 81 2.96 0.77 7.04
C GLN A 81 1.58 0.48 6.43
N GLY A 82 0.85 1.52 6.04
CA GLY A 82 -0.43 1.38 5.36
C GLY A 82 -0.31 0.67 4.02
N ILE A 83 0.77 0.93 3.28
CA ILE A 83 1.05 0.22 2.02
C ILE A 83 1.28 -1.27 2.29
N ALA A 84 2.09 -1.58 3.29
CA ALA A 84 2.37 -2.97 3.66
C ALA A 84 1.09 -3.71 4.05
N ASP A 85 0.22 -3.06 4.82
CA ASP A 85 -1.07 -3.64 5.20
C ASP A 85 -1.94 -3.93 3.98
N LYS A 86 -1.99 -3.03 3.02
CA LYS A 86 -2.76 -3.22 1.80
C LYS A 86 -2.20 -4.34 0.92
N MET A 87 -0.88 -4.46 0.84
CA MET A 87 -0.24 -5.55 0.11
C MET A 87 -0.59 -6.89 0.73
N GLU A 88 -0.48 -7.00 2.04
CA GLU A 88 -0.82 -8.21 2.79
C GLU A 88 -2.27 -8.60 2.57
N HIS A 89 -3.17 -7.62 2.60
CA HIS A 89 -4.59 -7.85 2.38
C HIS A 89 -4.87 -8.37 0.97
N ARG A 90 -4.18 -7.83 -0.05
CA ARG A 90 -4.31 -8.29 -1.43
C ARG A 90 -3.85 -9.74 -1.58
N ASP A 91 -2.74 -10.09 -0.95
CA ASP A 91 -2.19 -11.45 -1.01
C ASP A 91 -3.12 -12.45 -0.34
N ALA A 92 -3.68 -12.10 0.79
CA ALA A 92 -4.64 -12.93 1.50
C ALA A 92 -5.91 -13.16 0.64
N LYS A 93 -6.36 -12.13 -0.04
CA LYS A 93 -7.54 -12.23 -0.92
C LYS A 93 -7.27 -13.14 -2.11
N ARG A 94 -6.08 -13.05 -2.71
CA ARG A 94 -5.69 -13.94 -3.82
C ARG A 94 -5.62 -15.40 -3.37
N ALA A 95 -5.04 -15.64 -2.21
CA ALA A 95 -4.92 -16.99 -1.65
C ALA A 95 -6.30 -17.59 -1.43
N ARG A 96 -7.24 -16.83 -0.89
CA ARG A 96 -8.60 -17.30 -0.70
C ARG A 96 -9.29 -17.66 -2.01
N ARG A 97 -9.10 -16.86 -3.06
CA ARG A 97 -9.68 -17.17 -4.36
C ARG A 97 -9.14 -18.47 -4.93
N ARG A 98 -7.84 -18.71 -4.79
CA ARG A 98 -7.23 -19.94 -5.28
C ARG A 98 -7.73 -21.17 -4.54
N GLU A 99 -7.92 -21.07 -3.24
CA GLU A 99 -8.42 -22.17 -2.43
C GLU A 99 -9.89 -22.46 -2.72
N ALA A 100 -10.69 -21.42 -2.92
CA ALA A 100 -12.12 -21.59 -3.15
C ALA A 100 -12.46 -22.18 -4.51
N ALA A 101 -11.73 -21.82 -5.55
CA ALA A 101 -12.06 -22.21 -6.92
C ALA A 101 -12.11 -23.72 -7.14
N PRO A 102 -11.14 -24.54 -6.68
CA PRO A 102 -11.18 -25.99 -6.90
C PRO A 102 -12.26 -26.68 -6.08
N ALA A 103 -12.65 -26.11 -4.97
CA ALA A 103 -13.61 -26.73 -4.06
C ALA A 103 -15.04 -26.61 -4.53
N ILE A 104 -15.29 -25.80 -5.49
CA ILE A 104 -16.64 -25.56 -5.97
C ILE A 104 -17.21 -26.72 -6.75
N ASP A 105 -16.66 -27.50 -7.10
CA ASP A 105 -17.24 -28.52 -7.74
C ASP A 105 -17.89 -29.49 -7.01
N LEU A 106 -17.42 -29.22 -6.64
CA LEU A 106 -17.79 -29.36 -5.89
C LEU A 106 -18.31 -29.72 -5.19
N THR A 107 -18.40 -30.23 -5.38
CA THR A 107 -18.98 -30.06 -4.39
C THR A 107 -19.09 -30.29 -3.75
N ARG A 108 -19.01 -30.75 -4.06
CA ARG A 108 -19.23 -30.48 -3.31
C ARG A 108 -19.44 -30.66 -2.55
N ARG A 109 -19.49 -31.20 -2.75
CA ARG A 109 -19.68 -31.13 -1.96
C ARG A 109 -20.05 -31.26 -1.21
N ARG A 110 -20.23 -31.94 -1.12
CA ARG A 110 -20.67 -31.90 -0.39
C ARG A 110 -21.19 -32.01 0.00
N PRO A 111 -21.50 -32.62 -0.21
CA PRO A 111 -22.14 -32.57 0.26
C PRO A 111 -22.29 -32.79 0.55
N ALA A 112 -22.59 -33.62 0.39
CA ALA A 112 -23.11 -33.47 0.74
C ALA A 112 -23.05 -33.60 1.05
N GLY A 113 -23.17 -34.56 1.02
CA GLY A 113 -23.46 -34.29 1.38
C GLY A 113 -22.99 -34.36 1.56
N GLY A 114 -23.15 -35.53 1.66
CA GLY A 114 -23.06 -35.16 1.77
C GLY A 114 -22.38 -35.19 1.95
N GLN A 115 -22.40 -35.14 2.25
CA GLN A 115 -22.31 -34.95 2.17
C GLN A 115 -21.86 -34.82 2.40
N ARG A 116 -22.12 -35.39 2.37
CA ARG A 116 -22.26 -35.34 2.24
C ARG A 116 -22.05 -35.34 2.39
N LEU A 117 -22.08 -36.23 1.90
CA LEU A 117 -22.24 -35.88 1.92
C LEU A 117 -21.88 -35.62 1.96
#